data_456bc65f4c94358098f51f97bbb83df4
#
_entry.id   456bc65f4c94358098f51f97bbb83df4
#
_cell.length_a   1.000
_cell.length_b   1.000
_cell.length_c   1.000
_cell.angle_alpha   90.00
_cell.angle_beta   90.00
_cell.angle_gamma   90.00
#
_symmetry.space_group_name_H-M   'P 1'
#
loop_
_entity.id
_entity.type
_entity.pdbx_description
1 polymer ?
#
loop_
_entity_poly.entity_id
_entity_poly.type
_entity_poly.pdbx_seq_one_letter_code
_entity_poly.pdbx_strand_id
1 'polypeptide(L)'
;MDADRLILYTQGQAQPRTDYKSNGKGQFKDLRVDVLISEFSASASEIFAGAIQDNDRGLIIGRRSFGKGLVQEQRMLPDGSALRLTVARYYTPSGRSIQKPYNEGKEKYYNDIYNRLVHGEFSQKDSIVFDENLKYQTVGGRTVYGGGGIMPDVFVPADTTGVSRYLSDVTRTQFLYEYTFDFMDRHRPEMVNLKDYKQIQNYLKSFDLVNEMANYAARRGLKRDEKGIKMSYQILRTRIEAFIARHTIDDEGFYPILGQIDNTLQEAIKQ
;
A
#
# COMPACT_ATOMS: atom_id res chain seq x y z
N MET A 1 -17.09 9.92 10.74
CA MET A 1 -16.83 11.23 11.37
C MET A 1 -18.13 12.02 11.42
N ASP A 2 -18.30 12.82 12.46
CA ASP A 2 -19.44 13.74 12.58
C ASP A 2 -19.42 14.79 11.46
N ALA A 3 -20.56 15.49 11.27
CA ALA A 3 -20.63 16.56 10.28
C ALA A 3 -19.67 17.70 10.60
N ASP A 4 -19.29 18.46 9.57
CA ASP A 4 -18.41 19.64 9.64
C ASP A 4 -16.98 19.42 10.13
N ARG A 5 -16.54 18.17 10.27
CA ARG A 5 -15.12 17.88 10.51
C ARG A 5 -14.32 18.11 9.23
N LEU A 6 -13.23 18.86 9.34
CA LEU A 6 -12.32 19.08 8.22
C LEU A 6 -11.66 17.76 7.83
N ILE A 7 -11.75 17.38 6.55
CA ILE A 7 -11.09 16.19 5.98
C ILE A 7 -9.74 16.60 5.40
N LEU A 8 -9.74 17.66 4.60
CA LEU A 8 -8.56 18.28 4.00
C LEU A 8 -8.91 19.70 3.56
N TYR A 9 -7.89 20.47 3.23
CA TYR A 9 -8.05 21.64 2.38
C TYR A 9 -7.00 21.65 1.28
N THR A 10 -7.32 22.33 0.17
CA THR A 10 -6.38 22.59 -0.91
C THR A 10 -6.04 24.07 -0.94
N GLN A 11 -4.78 24.40 -1.25
CA GLN A 11 -4.33 25.77 -1.41
C GLN A 11 -3.15 25.83 -2.37
N GLY A 12 -3.15 26.79 -3.27
CA GLY A 12 -2.08 27.06 -4.22
C GLY A 12 -1.75 28.54 -4.29
N GLN A 13 -0.73 28.88 -5.08
CA GLN A 13 -0.31 30.28 -5.28
C GLN A 13 -1.40 31.11 -5.93
N ALA A 14 -2.06 30.55 -6.96
CA ALA A 14 -3.16 31.19 -7.69
C ALA A 14 -4.55 30.61 -7.34
N GLN A 15 -4.60 29.63 -6.46
CA GLN A 15 -5.86 29.03 -6.00
C GLN A 15 -6.06 29.30 -4.52
N PRO A 16 -7.18 29.96 -4.14
CA PRO A 16 -7.48 30.22 -2.75
C PRO A 16 -7.74 28.90 -2.00
N ARG A 17 -7.67 28.96 -0.68
CA ARG A 17 -7.98 27.82 0.17
C ARG A 17 -9.42 27.35 -0.05
N THR A 18 -9.57 26.02 -0.25
CA THR A 18 -10.86 25.36 -0.36
C THR A 18 -10.93 24.22 0.66
N ASP A 19 -11.86 24.31 1.59
CA ASP A 19 -12.04 23.33 2.65
C ASP A 19 -13.01 22.22 2.22
N TYR A 20 -12.66 20.97 2.51
CA TYR A 20 -13.50 19.79 2.30
C TYR A 20 -13.85 19.18 3.65
N LYS A 21 -15.15 19.13 3.96
CA LYS A 21 -15.65 18.69 5.27
C LYS A 21 -16.53 17.46 5.16
N SER A 22 -16.62 16.73 6.26
CA SER A 22 -17.51 15.58 6.38
C SER A 22 -18.97 16.02 6.46
N ASN A 23 -19.87 15.20 5.92
CA ASN A 23 -21.32 15.47 5.94
C ASN A 23 -22.06 14.74 7.07
N GLY A 24 -21.38 13.98 7.91
CA GLY A 24 -21.93 13.23 9.04
C GLY A 24 -22.81 12.02 8.67
N LYS A 25 -22.95 11.67 7.38
CA LYS A 25 -23.83 10.60 6.90
C LYS A 25 -23.15 9.23 6.81
N GLY A 26 -21.91 9.10 7.26
CA GLY A 26 -21.17 7.84 7.19
C GLY A 26 -21.74 6.76 8.10
N GLN A 27 -21.92 5.55 7.59
CA GLN A 27 -22.49 4.40 8.30
C GLN A 27 -21.56 3.83 9.39
N PHE A 28 -20.25 4.07 9.30
CA PHE A 28 -19.21 3.47 10.17
C PHE A 28 -18.65 4.48 11.19
N LYS A 29 -19.40 5.51 11.56
CA LYS A 29 -18.89 6.55 12.46
C LYS A 29 -18.56 6.04 13.87
N ASP A 30 -19.29 5.04 14.33
CA ASP A 30 -19.16 4.46 15.68
C ASP A 30 -18.26 3.21 15.74
N LEU A 31 -17.80 2.74 14.58
CA LEU A 31 -16.84 1.62 14.52
C LEU A 31 -15.41 2.11 14.74
N ARG A 32 -14.60 1.28 15.36
CA ARG A 32 -13.14 1.46 15.35
C ARG A 32 -12.62 1.46 13.91
N VAL A 33 -11.67 2.33 13.61
CA VAL A 33 -11.04 2.44 12.29
C VAL A 33 -9.54 2.41 12.46
N ASP A 34 -8.91 1.40 11.88
CA ASP A 34 -7.45 1.33 11.74
C ASP A 34 -7.10 1.40 10.26
N VAL A 35 -6.14 2.23 9.89
CA VAL A 35 -5.73 2.47 8.51
C VAL A 35 -4.33 1.92 8.29
N LEU A 36 -4.20 0.93 7.41
CA LEU A 36 -2.92 0.32 7.09
C LEU A 36 -2.25 1.09 5.95
N ILE A 37 -1.02 1.51 6.17
CA ILE A 37 -0.22 2.22 5.17
C ILE A 37 1.17 1.61 5.01
N SER A 38 1.74 1.82 3.84
CA SER A 38 3.12 1.46 3.54
C SER A 38 3.84 2.62 2.83
N GLU A 39 5.12 2.47 2.59
CA GLU A 39 5.95 3.41 1.83
C GLU A 39 5.45 3.68 0.40
N PHE A 40 4.55 2.84 -0.11
CA PHE A 40 3.91 2.99 -1.42
C PHE A 40 2.52 3.62 -1.35
N SER A 41 1.95 3.80 -0.16
CA SER A 41 0.69 4.51 0.01
C SER A 41 0.87 5.97 -0.34
N ALA A 42 0.08 6.48 -1.30
CA ALA A 42 0.29 7.79 -1.89
C ALA A 42 -1.01 8.53 -2.21
N SER A 43 -0.96 9.86 -2.32
CA SER A 43 -2.04 10.68 -2.85
C SER A 43 -3.36 10.55 -2.04
N ALA A 44 -4.46 10.08 -2.65
CA ALA A 44 -5.75 9.95 -1.96
C ALA A 44 -5.68 9.05 -0.71
N SER A 45 -4.86 8.01 -0.71
CA SER A 45 -4.63 7.17 0.47
C SER A 45 -4.01 7.96 1.62
N GLU A 46 -3.10 8.89 1.31
CA GLU A 46 -2.46 9.76 2.31
C GLU A 46 -3.44 10.82 2.83
N ILE A 47 -4.34 11.32 1.98
CA ILE A 47 -5.41 12.22 2.38
C ILE A 47 -6.34 11.52 3.37
N PHE A 48 -6.73 10.30 3.05
CA PHE A 48 -7.60 9.51 3.92
C PHE A 48 -6.92 9.22 5.27
N ALA A 49 -5.69 8.71 5.24
CA ALA A 49 -4.92 8.42 6.45
C ALA A 49 -4.70 9.68 7.31
N GLY A 50 -4.33 10.81 6.67
CA GLY A 50 -4.15 12.09 7.36
C GLY A 50 -5.44 12.64 7.96
N ALA A 51 -6.57 12.49 7.28
CA ALA A 51 -7.88 12.90 7.82
C ALA A 51 -8.28 12.08 9.06
N ILE A 52 -8.04 10.76 9.03
CA ILE A 52 -8.30 9.86 10.17
C ILE A 52 -7.37 10.19 11.34
N GLN A 53 -6.07 10.35 11.08
CA GLN A 53 -5.07 10.64 12.09
C GLN A 53 -5.29 12.00 12.77
N ASP A 54 -5.44 13.06 11.98
CA ASP A 54 -5.50 14.43 12.50
C ASP A 54 -6.83 14.75 13.19
N ASN A 55 -7.91 14.02 12.87
CA ASN A 55 -9.17 14.09 13.62
C ASN A 55 -9.23 13.12 14.81
N ASP A 56 -8.15 12.41 15.13
CA ASP A 56 -8.09 11.38 16.18
C ASP A 56 -9.19 10.33 16.06
N ARG A 57 -9.55 10.00 14.80
CA ARG A 57 -10.67 9.10 14.49
C ARG A 57 -10.25 7.63 14.52
N GLY A 58 -8.97 7.34 14.41
CA GLY A 58 -8.43 5.99 14.38
C GLY A 58 -6.91 5.96 14.38
N LEU A 59 -6.35 4.77 14.35
CA LEU A 59 -4.91 4.55 14.28
C LEU A 59 -4.42 4.38 12.85
N ILE A 60 -3.23 4.88 12.61
CA ILE A 60 -2.48 4.64 11.37
C ILE A 60 -1.38 3.63 11.69
N ILE A 61 -1.37 2.50 10.99
CA ILE A 61 -0.51 1.36 11.29
C ILE A 61 0.34 1.02 10.07
N GLY A 62 1.62 0.80 10.26
CA GLY A 62 2.53 0.39 9.17
C GLY A 62 3.80 1.21 9.08
N ARG A 63 4.12 1.73 7.89
CA ARG A 63 5.33 2.52 7.61
C ARG A 63 4.96 3.85 6.99
N ARG A 64 5.86 4.83 7.12
CA ARG A 64 5.68 6.18 6.55
C ARG A 64 5.30 6.10 5.06
N SER A 65 4.25 6.82 4.68
CA SER A 65 3.74 6.86 3.33
C SER A 65 4.67 7.60 2.34
N PHE A 66 4.28 7.68 1.08
CA PHE A 66 5.13 8.18 0.00
C PHE A 66 5.41 9.69 0.05
N GLY A 67 4.43 10.50 0.45
CA GLY A 67 4.56 11.96 0.46
C GLY A 67 4.18 12.65 -0.86
N LYS A 68 3.02 12.28 -1.47
CA LYS A 68 2.48 12.91 -2.67
C LYS A 68 1.24 13.74 -2.35
N GLY A 69 1.43 15.02 -2.09
CA GLY A 69 0.39 15.96 -1.68
C GLY A 69 0.09 17.06 -2.71
N LEU A 70 0.22 16.80 -4.02
CA LEU A 70 0.01 17.76 -5.09
C LEU A 70 -1.36 17.61 -5.73
N VAL A 71 -2.03 18.73 -5.99
CA VAL A 71 -3.22 18.85 -6.84
C VAL A 71 -2.78 19.17 -8.25
N GLN A 72 -3.17 18.34 -9.21
CA GLN A 72 -2.85 18.51 -10.61
C GLN A 72 -4.13 18.65 -11.43
N GLU A 73 -4.15 19.63 -12.34
CA GLU A 73 -5.21 19.80 -13.33
C GLU A 73 -4.70 19.48 -14.73
N GLN A 74 -5.57 18.87 -15.53
CA GLN A 74 -5.31 18.62 -16.93
C GLN A 74 -6.02 19.66 -17.80
N ARG A 75 -5.25 20.32 -18.68
CA ARG A 75 -5.76 21.26 -19.69
C ARG A 75 -5.57 20.66 -21.07
N MET A 76 -6.69 20.49 -21.78
CA MET A 76 -6.66 20.06 -23.18
C MET A 76 -6.23 21.23 -24.05
N LEU A 77 -5.38 20.97 -25.03
CA LEU A 77 -4.93 21.93 -26.04
C LEU A 77 -5.73 21.73 -27.34
N PRO A 78 -5.78 22.76 -28.23
CA PRO A 78 -6.56 22.72 -29.49
C PRO A 78 -6.17 21.59 -30.45
N ASP A 79 -4.95 21.11 -30.37
CA ASP A 79 -4.41 20.01 -31.19
C ASP A 79 -4.74 18.61 -30.64
N GLY A 80 -5.52 18.52 -29.54
CA GLY A 80 -5.87 17.27 -28.88
C GLY A 80 -4.84 16.77 -27.87
N SER A 81 -3.68 17.43 -27.75
CA SER A 81 -2.73 17.14 -26.68
C SER A 81 -3.23 17.67 -25.33
N ALA A 82 -2.59 17.26 -24.24
CA ALA A 82 -2.98 17.69 -22.89
C ALA A 82 -1.75 18.11 -22.08
N LEU A 83 -1.90 19.19 -21.32
CA LEU A 83 -0.93 19.65 -20.33
C LEU A 83 -1.44 19.34 -18.93
N ARG A 84 -0.61 18.71 -18.10
CA ARG A 84 -0.93 18.47 -16.67
C ARG A 84 -0.05 19.35 -15.80
N LEU A 85 -0.68 20.24 -15.05
CA LEU A 85 -0.02 21.22 -14.20
C LEU A 85 -0.35 20.99 -12.72
N THR A 86 0.64 21.17 -11.85
CA THR A 86 0.42 21.30 -10.41
C THR A 86 -0.10 22.71 -10.11
N VAL A 87 -1.28 22.79 -9.50
CA VAL A 87 -1.99 24.07 -9.22
C VAL A 87 -2.12 24.35 -7.72
N ALA A 88 -2.08 23.32 -6.88
CA ALA A 88 -2.20 23.46 -5.42
C ALA A 88 -1.53 22.30 -4.67
N ARG A 89 -1.51 22.39 -3.35
CA ARG A 89 -1.15 21.30 -2.44
C ARG A 89 -2.34 20.89 -1.59
N TYR A 90 -2.32 19.64 -1.15
CA TYR A 90 -3.20 19.13 -0.11
C TYR A 90 -2.61 19.41 1.27
N TYR A 91 -3.49 19.79 2.19
CA TYR A 91 -3.20 19.94 3.60
C TYR A 91 -4.19 19.13 4.42
N THR A 92 -3.71 18.47 5.45
CA THR A 92 -4.55 17.70 6.38
C THR A 92 -5.25 18.61 7.40
N PRO A 93 -6.16 18.11 8.23
CA PRO A 93 -6.86 18.93 9.24
C PRO A 93 -5.95 19.70 10.20
N SER A 94 -4.79 19.16 10.56
CA SER A 94 -3.79 19.86 11.39
C SER A 94 -3.08 21.01 10.66
N GLY A 95 -3.27 21.16 9.36
CA GLY A 95 -2.60 22.18 8.54
C GLY A 95 -1.27 21.73 7.95
N ARG A 96 -0.81 20.50 8.19
CA ARG A 96 0.44 20.01 7.60
C ARG A 96 0.28 19.64 6.13
N SER A 97 1.30 19.97 5.33
CA SER A 97 1.46 19.45 3.99
C SER A 97 2.12 18.08 4.05
N ILE A 98 1.53 17.09 3.37
CA ILE A 98 2.11 15.74 3.25
C ILE A 98 3.15 15.64 2.14
N GLN A 99 3.25 16.68 1.28
CA GLN A 99 4.16 16.68 0.13
C GLN A 99 5.61 16.67 0.59
N LYS A 100 6.36 15.66 0.16
CA LYS A 100 7.82 15.65 0.33
C LYS A 100 8.51 16.70 -0.55
N PRO A 101 9.67 17.21 -0.16
CA PRO A 101 10.41 18.20 -0.93
C PRO A 101 10.70 17.75 -2.37
N TYR A 102 10.55 18.64 -3.35
CA TYR A 102 10.89 18.41 -4.76
C TYR A 102 11.73 19.53 -5.40
N ASN A 103 12.08 20.52 -4.61
CA ASN A 103 12.95 21.65 -5.00
C ASN A 103 14.44 21.27 -5.12
N GLU A 104 14.82 20.10 -4.63
CA GLU A 104 16.19 19.57 -4.67
C GLU A 104 16.50 18.73 -5.92
N GLY A 105 15.61 18.81 -6.90
CA GLY A 105 15.76 18.13 -8.19
C GLY A 105 15.03 16.80 -8.31
N LYS A 106 14.81 16.41 -9.56
CA LYS A 106 14.03 15.24 -9.94
C LYS A 106 14.66 13.94 -9.43
N GLU A 107 15.97 13.83 -9.51
CA GLU A 107 16.70 12.63 -9.12
C GLU A 107 16.54 12.34 -7.63
N LYS A 108 16.71 13.36 -6.77
CA LYS A 108 16.55 13.22 -5.32
C LYS A 108 15.11 12.85 -4.93
N TYR A 109 14.13 13.41 -5.64
CA TYR A 109 12.72 13.10 -5.43
C TYR A 109 12.38 11.62 -5.71
N TYR A 110 12.89 11.07 -6.82
CA TYR A 110 12.61 9.67 -7.19
C TYR A 110 13.41 8.67 -6.38
N ASN A 111 14.63 9.04 -5.97
CA ASN A 111 15.49 8.17 -5.15
C ASN A 111 15.12 8.17 -3.66
N ASP A 112 14.15 8.97 -3.23
CA ASP A 112 13.74 9.08 -1.82
C ASP A 112 13.42 7.71 -1.19
N ILE A 113 12.59 6.89 -1.84
CA ILE A 113 12.23 5.54 -1.35
C ILE A 113 13.47 4.66 -1.19
N TYR A 114 14.38 4.71 -2.16
CA TYR A 114 15.63 3.96 -2.09
C TYR A 114 16.53 4.45 -0.95
N ASN A 115 16.66 5.75 -0.78
CA ASN A 115 17.43 6.35 0.31
C ASN A 115 16.84 5.98 1.67
N ARG A 116 15.54 6.01 1.85
CA ARG A 116 14.82 5.56 3.06
C ARG A 116 15.10 4.10 3.37
N LEU A 117 15.10 3.23 2.35
CA LEU A 117 15.46 1.82 2.49
C LEU A 117 16.90 1.65 2.98
N VAL A 118 17.85 2.33 2.32
CA VAL A 118 19.29 2.25 2.66
C VAL A 118 19.58 2.77 4.07
N HIS A 119 18.87 3.82 4.51
CA HIS A 119 18.99 4.37 5.86
C HIS A 119 18.25 3.55 6.94
N GLY A 120 17.62 2.43 6.56
CA GLY A 120 16.97 1.52 7.51
C GLY A 120 15.59 1.95 7.99
N GLU A 121 14.99 2.98 7.37
CA GLU A 121 13.68 3.50 7.78
C GLU A 121 12.56 2.46 7.70
N PHE A 122 12.68 1.46 6.82
CA PHE A 122 11.67 0.41 6.68
C PHE A 122 11.76 -0.68 7.76
N SER A 123 12.88 -0.77 8.45
CA SER A 123 13.14 -1.79 9.46
C SER A 123 13.22 -1.26 10.89
N GLN A 124 13.53 0.04 11.05
CA GLN A 124 13.77 0.64 12.37
C GLN A 124 13.08 2.00 12.48
N LYS A 125 12.21 2.13 13.48
CA LYS A 125 11.49 3.38 13.77
C LYS A 125 12.44 4.56 14.03
N ASP A 126 13.52 4.31 14.74
CA ASP A 126 14.49 5.33 15.15
C ASP A 126 15.34 5.88 13.99
N SER A 127 15.29 5.23 12.82
CA SER A 127 15.92 5.74 11.61
C SER A 127 15.10 6.80 10.88
N ILE A 128 13.89 7.10 11.36
CA ILE A 128 13.03 8.14 10.79
C ILE A 128 13.48 9.50 11.30
N VAL A 129 13.90 10.37 10.39
CA VAL A 129 14.29 11.74 10.71
C VAL A 129 13.08 12.66 10.57
N PHE A 130 12.78 13.39 11.64
CA PHE A 130 11.71 14.39 11.67
C PHE A 130 12.29 15.80 11.55
N ASP A 131 11.59 16.67 10.81
CA ASP A 131 11.87 18.10 10.85
C ASP A 131 11.01 18.76 11.92
N GLU A 132 11.63 19.19 13.02
CA GLU A 132 10.95 19.83 14.14
C GLU A 132 10.24 21.15 13.75
N ASN A 133 10.65 21.79 12.64
CA ASN A 133 9.96 22.97 12.12
C ASN A 133 8.62 22.60 11.42
N LEU A 134 8.40 21.32 11.11
CA LEU A 134 7.19 20.80 10.49
C LEU A 134 6.34 20.01 11.48
N LYS A 135 6.39 20.38 12.75
CA LYS A 135 5.60 19.79 13.83
C LYS A 135 4.22 20.42 13.91
N TYR A 136 3.21 19.59 13.98
CA TYR A 136 1.78 19.97 14.07
C TYR A 136 1.11 19.18 15.18
N GLN A 137 -0.14 19.51 15.47
CA GLN A 137 -0.95 18.81 16.46
C GLN A 137 -2.27 18.36 15.83
N THR A 138 -2.71 17.16 16.18
CA THR A 138 -4.06 16.68 15.87
C THR A 138 -5.11 17.45 16.67
N VAL A 139 -6.38 17.24 16.39
CA VAL A 139 -7.50 17.84 17.16
C VAL A 139 -7.40 17.48 18.66
N GLY A 140 -6.95 16.26 19.00
CA GLY A 140 -6.76 15.78 20.37
C GLY A 140 -5.39 16.13 20.97
N GLY A 141 -4.54 16.89 20.27
CA GLY A 141 -3.24 17.36 20.78
C GLY A 141 -2.08 16.37 20.60
N ARG A 142 -2.24 15.29 19.83
CA ARG A 142 -1.13 14.39 19.49
C ARG A 142 -0.18 15.09 18.50
N THR A 143 1.10 14.87 18.66
CA THR A 143 2.12 15.41 17.74
C THR A 143 2.13 14.61 16.43
N VAL A 144 2.11 15.33 15.32
CA VAL A 144 2.28 14.79 13.96
C VAL A 144 3.24 15.67 13.16
N TYR A 145 3.85 15.12 12.10
CA TYR A 145 4.85 15.82 11.30
C TYR A 145 4.40 15.94 9.84
N GLY A 146 4.76 17.03 9.19
CA GLY A 146 4.54 17.31 7.79
C GLY A 146 5.78 17.09 6.92
N GLY A 147 5.68 17.43 5.63
CA GLY A 147 6.81 17.51 4.70
C GLY A 147 7.33 16.17 4.16
N GLY A 148 6.70 15.04 4.47
CA GLY A 148 7.25 13.76 4.02
C GLY A 148 6.32 12.56 4.10
N GLY A 149 5.02 12.75 3.82
CA GLY A 149 4.02 11.70 3.94
C GLY A 149 3.37 11.63 5.31
N ILE A 150 2.60 10.57 5.55
CA ILE A 150 1.93 10.29 6.82
C ILE A 150 2.78 9.30 7.61
N MET A 151 3.13 9.69 8.85
CA MET A 151 3.80 8.82 9.81
C MET A 151 2.77 7.93 10.48
N PRO A 152 3.02 6.61 10.63
CA PRO A 152 2.13 5.75 11.37
C PRO A 152 2.17 6.04 12.87
N ASP A 153 1.04 5.84 13.56
CA ASP A 153 0.96 5.85 15.02
C ASP A 153 1.61 4.57 15.59
N VAL A 154 1.39 3.45 14.91
CA VAL A 154 2.00 2.14 15.21
C VAL A 154 2.92 1.75 14.06
N PHE A 155 4.23 1.80 14.30
CA PHE A 155 5.21 1.39 13.31
C PHE A 155 5.32 -0.13 13.21
N VAL A 156 5.20 -0.66 12.00
CA VAL A 156 5.40 -2.08 11.70
C VAL A 156 6.54 -2.19 10.68
N PRO A 157 7.67 -2.82 11.04
CA PRO A 157 8.80 -2.95 10.12
C PRO A 157 8.43 -3.80 8.90
N ALA A 158 9.10 -3.53 7.77
CA ALA A 158 8.98 -4.38 6.60
C ALA A 158 9.53 -5.78 6.92
N ASP A 159 8.71 -6.79 6.69
CA ASP A 159 9.17 -8.17 6.83
C ASP A 159 9.98 -8.56 5.60
N THR A 160 11.27 -8.78 5.81
CA THR A 160 12.22 -9.28 4.81
C THR A 160 12.51 -10.76 4.99
N THR A 161 11.88 -11.41 5.98
CA THR A 161 12.09 -12.83 6.26
C THR A 161 11.60 -13.67 5.07
N GLY A 162 12.44 -14.56 4.59
CA GLY A 162 12.12 -15.42 3.46
C GLY A 162 12.10 -14.72 2.09
N VAL A 163 12.52 -13.46 1.98
CA VAL A 163 12.63 -12.77 0.69
C VAL A 163 13.95 -13.17 0.01
N SER A 164 13.86 -13.90 -1.10
CA SER A 164 14.99 -14.30 -1.94
C SER A 164 15.03 -13.49 -3.23
N ARG A 165 16.20 -13.54 -3.90
CA ARG A 165 16.33 -12.99 -5.25
C ARG A 165 15.38 -13.69 -6.23
N TYR A 166 15.21 -15.01 -6.11
CA TYR A 166 14.28 -15.77 -6.96
C TYR A 166 12.84 -15.24 -6.83
N LEU A 167 12.36 -14.97 -5.60
CA LEU A 167 11.06 -14.35 -5.38
C LEU A 167 10.93 -13.00 -6.10
N SER A 168 11.97 -12.17 -6.02
CA SER A 168 11.99 -10.87 -6.69
C SER A 168 11.94 -11.02 -8.22
N ASP A 169 12.72 -11.95 -8.76
CA ASP A 169 12.79 -12.19 -10.21
C ASP A 169 11.48 -12.76 -10.75
N VAL A 170 10.87 -13.75 -10.09
CA VAL A 170 9.60 -14.35 -10.54
C VAL A 170 8.42 -13.36 -10.43
N THR A 171 8.47 -12.45 -9.45
CA THR A 171 7.47 -11.37 -9.31
C THR A 171 7.64 -10.32 -10.42
N ARG A 172 8.87 -9.87 -10.68
CA ARG A 172 9.19 -8.88 -11.71
C ARG A 172 8.85 -9.35 -13.13
N THR A 173 9.06 -10.63 -13.42
CA THR A 173 8.72 -11.25 -14.72
C THR A 173 7.25 -11.58 -14.86
N GLN A 174 6.44 -11.44 -13.82
CA GLN A 174 5.02 -11.81 -13.75
C GLN A 174 4.73 -13.31 -13.92
N PHE A 175 5.73 -14.17 -13.98
CA PHE A 175 5.56 -15.60 -14.20
C PHE A 175 4.75 -16.30 -13.12
N LEU A 176 4.80 -15.80 -11.88
CA LEU A 176 3.94 -16.29 -10.81
C LEU A 176 2.46 -16.06 -11.16
N TYR A 177 2.13 -14.86 -11.62
CA TYR A 177 0.75 -14.49 -11.98
C TYR A 177 0.26 -15.25 -13.23
N GLU A 178 1.09 -15.31 -14.27
CA GLU A 178 0.77 -16.08 -15.49
C GLU A 178 0.54 -17.57 -15.19
N TYR A 179 1.35 -18.16 -14.31
CA TYR A 179 1.16 -19.55 -13.88
C TYR A 179 -0.22 -19.76 -13.24
N THR A 180 -0.70 -18.80 -12.44
CA THR A 180 -2.00 -18.94 -11.78
C THR A 180 -3.16 -18.95 -12.77
N PHE A 181 -3.09 -18.22 -13.88
CA PHE A 181 -4.04 -18.31 -14.98
C PHE A 181 -4.00 -19.69 -15.65
N ASP A 182 -2.80 -20.16 -16.00
CA ASP A 182 -2.62 -21.46 -16.61
C ASP A 182 -3.12 -22.60 -15.71
N PHE A 183 -2.92 -22.49 -14.41
CA PHE A 183 -3.47 -23.40 -13.41
C PHE A 183 -5.00 -23.37 -13.41
N MET A 184 -5.59 -22.18 -13.35
CA MET A 184 -7.04 -22.00 -13.35
C MET A 184 -7.71 -22.54 -14.61
N ASP A 185 -7.13 -22.34 -15.78
CA ASP A 185 -7.68 -22.86 -17.03
C ASP A 185 -7.71 -24.39 -17.05
N ARG A 186 -6.69 -25.04 -16.49
CA ARG A 186 -6.63 -26.50 -16.38
C ARG A 186 -7.58 -27.10 -15.35
N HIS A 187 -7.88 -26.36 -14.27
CA HIS A 187 -8.64 -26.86 -13.12
C HIS A 187 -10.00 -26.17 -12.94
N ARG A 188 -10.48 -25.43 -13.96
CA ARG A 188 -11.73 -24.66 -13.90
C ARG A 188 -12.95 -25.51 -13.54
N PRO A 189 -13.16 -26.73 -14.10
CA PRO A 189 -14.32 -27.53 -13.78
C PRO A 189 -14.43 -27.89 -12.29
N GLU A 190 -13.30 -28.18 -11.64
CA GLU A 190 -13.23 -28.58 -10.25
C GLU A 190 -13.38 -27.38 -9.30
N MET A 191 -12.89 -26.21 -9.72
CA MET A 191 -12.83 -25.03 -8.88
C MET A 191 -14.09 -24.15 -8.93
N VAL A 192 -14.89 -24.23 -9.98
CA VAL A 192 -16.09 -23.38 -10.18
C VAL A 192 -17.12 -23.48 -9.04
N ASN A 193 -17.14 -24.61 -8.32
CA ASN A 193 -18.07 -24.86 -7.20
C ASN A 193 -17.50 -24.49 -5.83
N LEU A 194 -16.23 -24.08 -5.74
CA LEU A 194 -15.61 -23.64 -4.48
C LEU A 194 -16.09 -22.22 -4.17
N LYS A 195 -16.63 -22.01 -2.96
CA LYS A 195 -17.36 -20.77 -2.60
C LYS A 195 -16.63 -19.90 -1.58
N ASP A 196 -15.61 -20.42 -0.95
CA ASP A 196 -14.83 -19.70 0.03
C ASP A 196 -13.34 -20.07 -0.07
N TYR A 197 -12.49 -19.19 0.50
CA TYR A 197 -11.03 -19.33 0.41
C TYR A 197 -10.50 -20.59 1.12
N LYS A 198 -11.20 -21.10 2.16
CA LYS A 198 -10.78 -22.30 2.89
C LYS A 198 -10.99 -23.57 2.04
N GLN A 199 -12.11 -23.65 1.31
CA GLN A 199 -12.36 -24.72 0.36
C GLN A 199 -11.29 -24.71 -0.74
N ILE A 200 -10.97 -23.53 -1.28
CA ILE A 200 -9.92 -23.36 -2.29
C ILE A 200 -8.55 -23.80 -1.75
N GLN A 201 -8.14 -23.29 -0.59
CA GLN A 201 -6.87 -23.71 0.03
C GLN A 201 -6.84 -25.24 0.30
N ASN A 202 -7.96 -25.82 0.73
CA ASN A 202 -8.03 -27.26 0.95
C ASN A 202 -7.87 -28.07 -0.35
N TYR A 203 -8.48 -27.63 -1.44
CA TYR A 203 -8.28 -28.21 -2.77
C TYR A 203 -6.81 -28.12 -3.21
N LEU A 204 -6.20 -26.96 -3.02
CA LEU A 204 -4.82 -26.68 -3.44
C LEU A 204 -3.76 -27.44 -2.64
N LYS A 205 -4.08 -28.04 -1.48
CA LYS A 205 -3.13 -28.83 -0.67
C LYS A 205 -2.54 -30.04 -1.41
N SER A 206 -3.28 -30.60 -2.37
CA SER A 206 -2.87 -31.78 -3.15
C SER A 206 -1.83 -31.47 -4.23
N PHE A 207 -1.54 -30.17 -4.49
CA PHE A 207 -0.65 -29.74 -5.59
C PHE A 207 0.67 -29.20 -5.05
N ASP A 208 1.76 -29.50 -5.75
CA ASP A 208 3.06 -28.88 -5.50
C ASP A 208 3.21 -27.58 -6.29
N LEU A 209 2.36 -26.61 -5.95
CA LEU A 209 2.20 -25.34 -6.67
C LEU A 209 3.52 -24.58 -6.86
N VAL A 210 4.41 -24.60 -5.85
CA VAL A 210 5.66 -23.85 -5.92
C VAL A 210 6.63 -24.47 -6.94
N ASN A 211 6.77 -25.80 -6.94
CA ASN A 211 7.60 -26.48 -7.93
C ASN A 211 7.00 -26.42 -9.34
N GLU A 212 5.68 -26.54 -9.47
CA GLU A 212 5.00 -26.37 -10.76
C GLU A 212 5.23 -24.96 -11.33
N MET A 213 5.04 -23.92 -10.52
CA MET A 213 5.32 -22.53 -10.90
C MET A 213 6.81 -22.33 -11.26
N ALA A 214 7.72 -22.90 -10.48
CA ALA A 214 9.16 -22.81 -10.77
C ALA A 214 9.52 -23.47 -12.09
N ASN A 215 8.90 -24.61 -12.43
CA ASN A 215 9.07 -25.28 -13.72
C ASN A 215 8.44 -24.46 -14.86
N TYR A 216 7.28 -23.83 -14.62
CA TYR A 216 6.65 -22.93 -15.57
C TYR A 216 7.58 -21.74 -15.92
N ALA A 217 8.15 -21.10 -14.90
CA ALA A 217 9.10 -20.00 -15.06
C ALA A 217 10.39 -20.44 -15.78
N ALA A 218 10.89 -21.64 -15.47
CA ALA A 218 12.11 -22.17 -16.10
C ALA A 218 11.92 -22.40 -17.62
N ARG A 219 10.77 -22.90 -18.05
CA ARG A 219 10.42 -23.03 -19.48
C ARG A 219 10.37 -21.69 -20.21
N ARG A 220 10.22 -20.58 -19.48
CA ARG A 220 10.19 -19.18 -19.99
C ARG A 220 11.50 -18.44 -19.80
N GLY A 221 12.57 -19.13 -19.42
CA GLY A 221 13.93 -18.59 -19.34
C GLY A 221 14.36 -18.08 -17.96
N LEU A 222 13.54 -18.21 -16.91
CA LEU A 222 13.97 -17.88 -15.55
C LEU A 222 14.64 -19.13 -14.92
N LYS A 223 15.97 -19.07 -14.76
CA LYS A 223 16.72 -20.18 -14.16
C LYS A 223 16.22 -20.50 -12.76
N ARG A 224 16.00 -21.78 -12.47
CA ARG A 224 15.65 -22.25 -11.11
C ARG A 224 16.79 -21.95 -10.13
N ASP A 225 16.40 -21.49 -8.95
CA ASP A 225 17.27 -21.32 -7.78
C ASP A 225 16.65 -22.06 -6.60
N GLU A 226 17.11 -23.30 -6.37
CA GLU A 226 16.55 -24.18 -5.33
C GLU A 226 16.68 -23.57 -3.92
N LYS A 227 17.78 -22.84 -3.65
CA LYS A 227 17.99 -22.18 -2.35
C LYS A 227 17.00 -21.02 -2.18
N GLY A 228 16.84 -20.21 -3.23
CA GLY A 228 15.90 -19.09 -3.23
C GLY A 228 14.45 -19.56 -3.17
N ILE A 229 14.09 -20.62 -3.89
CA ILE A 229 12.76 -21.24 -3.84
C ILE A 229 12.46 -21.74 -2.43
N LYS A 230 13.38 -22.49 -1.81
CA LYS A 230 13.23 -22.99 -0.45
C LYS A 230 13.10 -21.86 0.58
N MET A 231 13.91 -20.81 0.46
CA MET A 231 13.86 -19.63 1.32
C MET A 231 12.51 -18.93 1.25
N SER A 232 11.96 -18.77 0.05
CA SER A 232 10.71 -18.04 -0.19
C SER A 232 9.49 -18.95 -0.30
N TYR A 233 9.60 -20.22 0.03
CA TYR A 233 8.55 -21.21 -0.22
C TYR A 233 7.18 -20.78 0.30
N GLN A 234 7.11 -20.35 1.56
CA GLN A 234 5.84 -19.93 2.18
C GLN A 234 5.25 -18.71 1.47
N ILE A 235 6.07 -17.70 1.14
CA ILE A 235 5.62 -16.50 0.46
C ILE A 235 5.11 -16.85 -0.95
N LEU A 236 5.89 -17.65 -1.70
CA LEU A 236 5.51 -18.11 -3.03
C LEU A 236 4.19 -18.87 -3.00
N ARG A 237 4.08 -19.86 -2.10
CA ARG A 237 2.87 -20.67 -1.97
C ARG A 237 1.66 -19.83 -1.64
N THR A 238 1.74 -18.97 -0.63
CA THR A 238 0.63 -18.11 -0.22
C THR A 238 0.21 -17.16 -1.35
N ARG A 239 1.17 -16.57 -2.07
CA ARG A 239 0.84 -15.69 -3.21
C ARG A 239 0.18 -16.45 -4.35
N ILE A 240 0.65 -17.64 -4.70
CA ILE A 240 0.02 -18.48 -5.73
C ILE A 240 -1.40 -18.84 -5.31
N GLU A 241 -1.60 -19.32 -4.09
CA GLU A 241 -2.94 -19.63 -3.56
C GLU A 241 -3.88 -18.43 -3.58
N ALA A 242 -3.38 -17.25 -3.17
CA ALA A 242 -4.16 -16.01 -3.18
C ALA A 242 -4.59 -15.61 -4.59
N PHE A 243 -3.69 -15.64 -5.58
CA PHE A 243 -4.04 -15.32 -6.97
C PHE A 243 -5.00 -16.34 -7.59
N ILE A 244 -4.82 -17.63 -7.31
CA ILE A 244 -5.77 -18.68 -7.76
C ILE A 244 -7.14 -18.41 -7.14
N ALA A 245 -7.21 -18.11 -5.85
CA ALA A 245 -8.46 -17.79 -5.17
C ALA A 245 -9.11 -16.52 -5.74
N ARG A 246 -8.31 -15.50 -6.10
CA ARG A 246 -8.81 -14.30 -6.77
C ARG A 246 -9.48 -14.60 -8.11
N HIS A 247 -8.91 -15.50 -8.89
CA HIS A 247 -9.50 -15.93 -10.17
C HIS A 247 -10.79 -16.76 -9.99
N THR A 248 -11.02 -17.30 -8.79
CA THR A 248 -12.18 -18.13 -8.48
C THR A 248 -13.34 -17.33 -7.88
N ILE A 249 -13.06 -16.51 -6.87
CA ILE A 249 -14.04 -15.78 -6.07
C ILE A 249 -13.61 -14.33 -5.75
N ASP A 250 -12.83 -13.71 -6.63
CA ASP A 250 -12.36 -12.33 -6.53
C ASP A 250 -11.61 -11.99 -5.23
N ASP A 251 -11.78 -10.79 -4.74
CA ASP A 251 -11.10 -10.26 -3.56
C ASP A 251 -11.48 -10.99 -2.27
N GLU A 252 -12.65 -11.63 -2.22
CA GLU A 252 -13.08 -12.48 -1.09
C GLU A 252 -12.18 -13.72 -0.92
N GLY A 253 -11.55 -14.16 -1.99
CA GLY A 253 -10.53 -15.22 -1.95
C GLY A 253 -9.12 -14.69 -1.70
N PHE A 254 -8.79 -13.58 -2.34
CA PHE A 254 -7.43 -13.05 -2.37
C PHE A 254 -6.95 -12.54 -1.01
N TYR A 255 -7.66 -11.58 -0.43
CA TYR A 255 -7.21 -10.91 0.79
C TYR A 255 -7.16 -11.79 2.04
N PRO A 256 -8.10 -12.71 2.29
CA PRO A 256 -8.00 -13.61 3.45
C PRO A 256 -6.78 -14.54 3.39
N ILE A 257 -6.34 -14.93 2.18
CA ILE A 257 -5.14 -15.77 2.02
C ILE A 257 -3.88 -14.91 2.12
N LEU A 258 -3.81 -13.80 1.39
CA LEU A 258 -2.64 -12.92 1.42
C LEU A 258 -2.41 -12.32 2.81
N GLY A 259 -3.47 -11.97 3.52
CA GLY A 259 -3.41 -11.43 4.87
C GLY A 259 -2.75 -12.37 5.90
N GLN A 260 -2.63 -13.66 5.62
CA GLN A 260 -1.94 -14.62 6.49
C GLN A 260 -0.44 -14.31 6.63
N ILE A 261 0.15 -13.64 5.62
CA ILE A 261 1.56 -13.23 5.59
C ILE A 261 1.76 -11.71 5.65
N ASP A 262 0.70 -10.94 5.87
CA ASP A 262 0.78 -9.48 6.02
C ASP A 262 0.98 -9.12 7.50
N ASN A 263 2.22 -8.83 7.88
CA ASN A 263 2.56 -8.47 9.26
C ASN A 263 1.90 -7.16 9.72
N THR A 264 1.61 -6.24 8.80
CA THR A 264 0.91 -4.98 9.13
C THR A 264 -0.55 -5.26 9.52
N LEU A 265 -1.22 -6.12 8.75
CA LEU A 265 -2.58 -6.57 9.08
C LEU A 265 -2.60 -7.37 10.39
N GLN A 266 -1.65 -8.28 10.57
CA GLN A 266 -1.56 -9.08 11.79
C GLN A 266 -1.33 -8.22 13.04
N GLU A 267 -0.54 -7.13 12.92
CA GLU A 267 -0.37 -6.17 14.01
C GLU A 267 -1.64 -5.38 14.29
N ALA A 268 -2.35 -4.92 13.25
CA ALA A 268 -3.60 -4.20 13.40
C ALA A 268 -4.68 -5.02 14.12
N ILE A 269 -4.74 -6.34 13.89
CA ILE A 269 -5.70 -7.25 14.56
C ILE A 269 -5.41 -7.37 16.08
N LYS A 270 -4.16 -7.14 16.53
CA LYS A 270 -3.78 -7.20 17.94
C LYS A 270 -4.09 -5.92 18.71
N GLN A 271 -4.26 -4.78 18.01
CA GLN A 271 -4.56 -3.47 18.60
C GLN A 271 -6.03 -3.41 19.07
#